data_4e49cc320a6cb7e446d1965f67d06c0f
#
_entry.id   4e49cc320a6cb7e446d1965f67d06c0f
#
_cell.length_a   1.000
_cell.length_b   1.000
_cell.length_c   1.000
_cell.angle_alpha   90.00
_cell.angle_beta   90.00
_cell.angle_gamma   90.00
#
_symmetry.space_group_name_H-M   'P 1'
#
loop_
_entity.id
_entity.type
_entity.pdbx_description
1 polymer ?
#
loop_
_entity_poly.entity_id
_entity_poly.type
_entity_poly.pdbx_seq_one_letter_code
_entity_poly.pdbx_strand_id
1 'polypeptide(L)'
;VHVVVPITYSQAVMGDEVVVPTIDGKVQYTVPEGTQSGTTFRLRGKGIQYVNGRGRGDQYVHVEVEIPKKLTKTQREALKHFEETLKEENYEKRKGFFKTLKEKFEGK
;
A
#
# COMPACT_ATOMS: atom_id res chain seq x y z
N VAL A 1 5.72 -14.14 11.74
CA VAL A 1 4.28 -13.91 11.71
C VAL A 1 3.95 -12.93 10.61
N HIS A 2 2.91 -13.25 9.86
CA HIS A 2 2.48 -12.43 8.73
C HIS A 2 1.03 -12.01 8.94
N VAL A 3 0.73 -10.77 8.61
CA VAL A 3 -0.64 -10.27 8.64
C VAL A 3 -0.88 -9.41 7.40
N VAL A 4 -2.06 -9.55 6.81
CA VAL A 4 -2.46 -8.72 5.67
C VAL A 4 -3.39 -7.63 6.20
N VAL A 5 -3.03 -6.38 5.96
CA VAL A 5 -3.81 -5.24 6.42
C VAL A 5 -4.38 -4.51 5.20
N PRO A 6 -5.71 -4.52 5.06
CA PRO A 6 -6.32 -3.75 3.97
C PRO A 6 -6.34 -2.27 4.33
N ILE A 7 -5.93 -1.43 3.39
CA ILE A 7 -5.96 0.02 3.58
C ILE A 7 -6.70 0.65 2.41
N THR A 8 -7.11 1.90 2.61
CA THR A 8 -7.78 2.62 1.54
C THR A 8 -6.76 3.22 0.58
N TYR A 9 -7.23 3.55 -0.61
CA TYR A 9 -6.40 4.23 -1.60
C TYR A 9 -5.82 5.52 -1.03
N SER A 10 -6.65 6.31 -0.34
CA SER A 10 -6.20 7.57 0.25
C SER A 10 -5.11 7.36 1.30
N GLN A 11 -5.24 6.31 2.11
CA GLN A 11 -4.22 6.00 3.10
C GLN A 11 -2.88 5.63 2.43
N ALA A 12 -2.95 4.94 1.32
CA ALA A 12 -1.74 4.57 0.60
C ALA A 12 -1.09 5.80 -0.07
N VAL A 13 -1.91 6.67 -0.64
CA VAL A 13 -1.42 7.84 -1.37
C VAL A 13 -0.81 8.87 -0.43
N MET A 14 -1.54 9.22 0.63
CA MET A 14 -1.13 10.29 1.52
C MET A 14 -0.36 9.83 2.75
N GLY A 15 -0.38 8.53 2.99
CA GLY A 15 0.15 7.99 4.22
C GLY A 15 -0.85 8.17 5.36
N ASP A 16 -0.76 7.31 6.35
CA ASP A 16 -1.63 7.38 7.52
C ASP A 16 -1.09 6.43 8.58
N GLU A 17 -1.61 6.58 9.79
CA GLU A 17 -1.30 5.65 10.85
C GLU A 17 -2.35 4.56 10.85
N VAL A 18 -1.91 3.32 10.93
CA VAL A 18 -2.81 2.17 10.99
C VAL A 18 -2.50 1.33 12.21
N VAL A 19 -3.52 0.65 12.70
CA VAL A 19 -3.38 -0.22 13.87
C VAL A 19 -3.18 -1.64 13.37
N VAL A 20 -2.09 -2.26 13.80
CA VAL A 20 -1.72 -3.60 13.38
C VAL A 20 -1.77 -4.53 14.58
N PRO A 21 -2.49 -5.67 14.50
CA PRO A 21 -2.49 -6.63 15.59
C PRO A 21 -1.15 -7.37 15.67
N THR A 22 -0.65 -7.52 16.88
CA THR A 22 0.54 -8.31 17.14
C THR A 22 0.26 -9.23 18.32
N ILE A 23 1.17 -10.15 18.62
CA ILE A 23 0.97 -11.04 19.76
C ILE A 23 1.03 -10.29 21.08
N ASP A 24 1.58 -9.09 21.10
CA ASP A 24 1.62 -8.25 22.31
C ASP A 24 0.48 -7.26 22.37
N GLY A 25 -0.47 -7.36 21.46
CA GLY A 25 -1.57 -6.42 21.37
C GLY A 25 -1.46 -5.57 20.12
N LYS A 26 -2.18 -4.47 20.11
CA LYS A 26 -2.22 -3.61 18.93
C LYS A 26 -1.05 -2.63 18.93
N VAL A 27 -0.47 -2.45 17.75
CA VAL A 27 0.63 -1.51 17.56
C VAL A 27 0.23 -0.52 16.47
N GLN A 28 0.50 0.75 16.70
CA GLN A 28 0.25 1.77 15.70
C GLN A 28 1.45 1.83 14.77
N TYR A 29 1.19 1.79 13.47
CA TYR A 29 2.24 1.81 12.47
C TYR A 29 1.96 2.90 11.46
N THR A 30 2.99 3.66 11.09
CA THR A 30 2.86 4.72 10.11
C THR A 30 3.13 4.18 8.70
N VAL A 31 2.10 4.23 7.85
CA VAL A 31 2.23 3.87 6.45
C VAL A 31 2.74 5.10 5.71
N PRO A 32 3.90 5.01 5.04
CA PRO A 32 4.44 6.18 4.33
C PRO A 32 3.58 6.60 3.15
N GLU A 33 3.69 7.87 2.81
CA GLU A 33 3.05 8.41 1.61
C GLU A 33 3.55 7.68 0.37
N GLY A 34 2.65 7.38 -0.54
CA GLY A 34 3.01 6.72 -1.79
C GLY A 34 3.25 5.22 -1.68
N THR A 35 2.77 4.61 -0.62
CA THR A 35 2.91 3.16 -0.42
C THR A 35 2.13 2.41 -1.50
N GLN A 36 2.82 1.49 -2.18
CA GLN A 36 2.22 0.69 -3.24
C GLN A 36 1.53 -0.54 -2.65
N SER A 37 0.48 -1.00 -3.32
CA SER A 37 -0.21 -2.22 -2.92
C SER A 37 0.76 -3.40 -3.00
N GLY A 38 0.71 -4.27 -2.00
CA GLY A 38 1.61 -5.41 -1.93
C GLY A 38 2.90 -5.14 -1.20
N THR A 39 3.08 -3.93 -0.69
CA THR A 39 4.27 -3.59 0.09
C THR A 39 4.27 -4.36 1.40
N THR A 40 5.43 -4.87 1.79
CA THR A 40 5.60 -5.58 3.05
C THR A 40 6.48 -4.76 3.98
N PHE A 41 6.00 -4.56 5.20
CA PHE A 41 6.75 -3.89 6.25
C PHE A 41 7.13 -4.90 7.32
N ARG A 42 8.26 -4.69 7.94
CA ARG A 42 8.77 -5.58 8.98
C ARG A 42 8.71 -4.88 10.32
N LEU A 43 8.00 -5.50 11.27
CA LEU A 43 7.93 -5.01 12.65
C LEU A 43 8.87 -5.88 13.47
N ARG A 44 10.00 -5.33 13.82
CA ARG A 44 11.03 -6.08 14.53
C ARG A 44 10.62 -6.41 15.95
N GLY A 45 10.83 -7.67 16.34
CA GLY A 45 10.55 -8.11 17.68
C GLY A 45 9.09 -8.23 18.04
N LYS A 46 8.20 -8.22 17.06
CA LYS A 46 6.74 -8.33 17.31
C LYS A 46 6.16 -9.66 16.87
N GLY A 47 7.00 -10.57 16.41
CA GLY A 47 6.55 -11.89 15.99
C GLY A 47 6.49 -12.88 17.13
N ILE A 48 6.45 -14.16 16.78
CA ILE A 48 6.39 -15.25 17.75
C ILE A 48 7.72 -15.34 18.51
N GLN A 49 7.61 -15.50 19.82
CA GLN A 49 8.79 -15.68 20.65
C GLN A 49 9.43 -17.03 20.36
N TYR A 50 10.75 -17.04 20.25
CA TYR A 50 11.47 -18.29 20.01
C TYR A 50 11.39 -19.21 21.22
N VAL A 51 11.28 -20.51 20.94
CA VAL A 51 11.15 -21.53 21.99
C VAL A 51 12.34 -21.52 22.94
N ASN A 52 13.51 -21.24 22.43
CA ASN A 52 14.73 -21.26 23.24
C ASN A 52 15.01 -19.94 23.96
N GLY A 53 14.06 -19.04 23.99
CA GLY A 53 14.19 -17.80 24.74
C GLY A 53 15.11 -16.77 24.14
N ARG A 54 15.48 -16.90 22.89
CA ARG A 54 16.38 -15.96 22.23
C ARG A 54 15.70 -14.70 21.74
N GLY A 55 14.54 -14.38 22.29
CA GLY A 55 13.80 -13.22 21.87
C GLY A 55 12.70 -13.58 20.88
N ARG A 56 12.15 -12.59 20.25
CA ARG A 56 11.02 -12.76 19.34
C ARG A 56 11.47 -12.63 17.90
N GLY A 57 10.78 -13.33 17.04
CA GLY A 57 10.91 -13.11 15.62
C GLY A 57 10.27 -11.79 15.23
N ASP A 58 10.24 -11.52 13.96
CA ASP A 58 9.63 -10.28 13.45
C ASP A 58 8.23 -10.57 12.96
N GLN A 59 7.41 -9.53 12.92
CA GLN A 59 6.10 -9.60 12.30
C GLN A 59 6.16 -8.87 10.96
N TYR A 60 5.60 -9.49 9.95
CA TYR A 60 5.53 -8.90 8.62
C TYR A 60 4.13 -8.43 8.34
N VAL A 61 4.01 -7.17 7.94
CA VAL A 61 2.74 -6.55 7.61
C VAL A 61 2.68 -6.37 6.10
N HIS A 62 1.73 -7.05 5.48
CA HIS A 62 1.51 -6.96 4.05
C HIS A 62 0.36 -6.01 3.81
N VAL A 63 0.65 -4.89 3.18
CA VAL A 63 -0.35 -3.86 2.93
C VAL A 63 -1.03 -4.14 1.60
N GLU A 64 -2.35 -4.19 1.63
CA GLU A 64 -3.16 -4.40 0.44
C GLU A 64 -4.12 -3.23 0.30
N VAL A 65 -4.09 -2.57 -0.86
CA VAL A 65 -5.02 -1.46 -1.12
C VAL A 65 -6.35 -2.04 -1.58
N GLU A 66 -7.36 -1.85 -0.76
CA GLU A 66 -8.70 -2.35 -1.11
C GLU A 66 -9.40 -1.36 -2.03
N ILE A 67 -9.93 -1.86 -3.13
CA ILE A 67 -10.64 -1.04 -4.11
C ILE A 67 -12.11 -0.99 -3.69
N PRO A 68 -12.65 0.21 -3.43
CA PRO A 68 -14.04 0.33 -3.00
C PRO A 68 -15.01 -0.02 -4.10
N LYS A 69 -16.18 -0.51 -3.69
CA LYS A 69 -17.25 -0.90 -4.61
C LYS A 69 -18.52 -0.16 -4.27
N LYS A 70 -19.52 -0.27 -5.12
CA LYS A 70 -20.87 0.27 -4.89
C LYS A 70 -20.85 1.77 -4.59
N LEU A 71 -20.12 2.49 -5.40
CA LEU A 71 -20.00 3.94 -5.23
C LEU A 71 -21.31 4.65 -5.54
N THR A 72 -21.64 5.66 -4.74
CA THR A 72 -22.76 6.55 -5.03
C THR A 72 -22.39 7.46 -6.19
N LYS A 73 -23.38 8.18 -6.72
CA LYS A 73 -23.13 9.12 -7.79
C LYS A 73 -22.15 10.21 -7.36
N THR A 74 -22.33 10.73 -6.15
CA THR A 74 -21.43 11.74 -5.61
C THR A 74 -19.99 11.23 -5.50
N GLN A 75 -19.84 9.98 -5.05
CA GLN A 75 -18.53 9.38 -4.92
C GLN A 75 -17.87 9.21 -6.27
N ARG A 76 -18.62 8.78 -7.29
CA ARG A 76 -18.09 8.64 -8.64
C ARG A 76 -17.63 9.96 -9.21
N GLU A 77 -18.41 11.01 -9.01
CA GLU A 77 -18.05 12.33 -9.49
C GLU A 77 -16.80 12.85 -8.82
N ALA A 78 -16.67 12.65 -7.52
CA ALA A 78 -15.49 13.08 -6.76
C ALA A 78 -14.24 12.36 -7.26
N LEU A 79 -14.34 11.04 -7.48
CA LEU A 79 -13.21 10.27 -7.97
C LEU A 79 -12.82 10.69 -9.38
N LYS A 80 -13.81 10.90 -10.23
CA LYS A 80 -13.56 11.33 -11.60
C LYS A 80 -12.85 12.69 -11.61
N HIS A 81 -13.30 13.61 -10.77
CA HIS A 81 -12.67 14.91 -10.65
C HIS A 81 -11.22 14.78 -10.19
N PHE A 82 -10.98 13.94 -9.19
CA PHE A 82 -9.63 13.71 -8.71
C PHE A 82 -8.75 13.16 -9.84
N GLU A 83 -9.25 12.18 -10.55
CA GLU A 83 -8.51 11.57 -11.65
C GLU A 83 -8.14 12.61 -12.72
N GLU A 84 -9.04 13.55 -12.99
CA GLU A 84 -8.81 14.60 -13.97
C GLU A 84 -7.69 15.57 -13.57
N THR A 85 -7.41 15.67 -12.28
CA THR A 85 -6.33 16.54 -11.81
C THR A 85 -4.95 15.87 -11.89
N LEU A 86 -4.92 14.57 -12.05
CA LEU A 86 -3.66 13.83 -12.10
C LEU A 86 -2.99 13.98 -13.46
N LYS A 87 -1.66 13.95 -13.44
CA LYS A 87 -0.86 14.09 -14.65
C LYS A 87 0.06 12.90 -14.78
N GLU A 88 0.72 12.82 -15.92
CA GLU A 88 1.63 11.73 -16.22
C GLU A 88 2.73 11.57 -15.16
N GLU A 89 3.21 12.70 -14.61
CA GLU A 89 4.24 12.67 -13.59
C GLU A 89 3.82 11.94 -12.33
N ASN A 90 2.53 11.81 -12.09
CA ASN A 90 2.01 11.11 -10.91
C ASN A 90 2.13 9.59 -11.03
N TYR A 91 2.34 9.07 -12.22
CA TYR A 91 2.35 7.63 -12.49
C TYR A 91 3.64 7.20 -13.16
N GLU A 92 4.66 6.97 -12.38
CA GLU A 92 5.97 6.58 -12.93
C GLU A 92 5.92 5.25 -13.69
N LYS A 93 5.27 4.26 -13.13
CA LYS A 93 5.20 2.93 -13.76
C LYS A 93 4.43 2.97 -15.06
N ARG A 94 3.32 3.71 -15.06
CA ARG A 94 2.49 3.84 -16.25
C ARG A 94 3.25 4.59 -17.34
N LYS A 95 3.91 5.66 -16.97
CA LYS A 95 4.71 6.44 -17.90
C LYS A 95 5.83 5.60 -18.51
N GLY A 96 6.54 4.85 -17.68
CA GLY A 96 7.62 3.99 -18.16
C GLY A 96 7.12 2.89 -19.08
N PHE A 97 5.98 2.30 -18.74
CA PHE A 97 5.39 1.26 -19.57
C PHE A 97 5.05 1.77 -20.99
N PHE A 98 4.39 2.92 -21.06
CA PHE A 98 3.98 3.45 -22.35
C PHE A 98 5.14 4.02 -23.14
N LYS A 99 6.16 4.53 -22.47
CA LYS A 99 7.38 4.93 -23.16
C LYS A 99 8.07 3.75 -23.80
N THR A 100 8.20 2.65 -23.08
CA THR A 100 8.80 1.43 -23.61
C THR A 100 8.00 0.88 -24.78
N LEU A 101 6.67 0.88 -24.64
CA LEU A 101 5.80 0.40 -25.68
C LEU A 101 5.95 1.23 -26.95
N LYS A 102 6.00 2.54 -26.81
CA LYS A 102 6.19 3.44 -27.94
C LYS A 102 7.51 3.19 -28.64
N GLU A 103 8.58 3.06 -27.88
CA GLU A 103 9.91 2.79 -28.44
C GLU A 103 9.93 1.46 -29.20
N LYS A 104 9.21 0.46 -28.68
CA LYS A 104 9.19 -0.86 -29.28
C LYS A 104 8.47 -0.88 -30.61
N PHE A 105 7.43 -0.09 -30.77
CA PHE A 105 6.62 -0.09 -31.97
C PHE A 105 6.94 1.04 -32.95
N GLU A 106 7.60 2.08 -32.51
CA GLU A 106 7.95 3.22 -33.37
C GLU A 106 9.43 3.38 -33.58
N GLY A 107 10.20 3.01 -32.57
CA GLY A 107 11.60 3.37 -32.56
C GLY A 107 12.48 2.56 -33.42
N LYS A 108 12.16 1.41 -33.72
CA LYS A 108 13.08 0.59 -34.43
C LYS A 108 14.35 0.39 -33.73
#